data_8eb8c395ea830cb5c231e0307ec9ea14
#
_entry.id   8eb8c395ea830cb5c231e0307ec9ea14
#
_cell.length_a   1.000
_cell.length_b   1.000
_cell.length_c   1.000
_cell.angle_alpha   90.00
_cell.angle_beta   90.00
_cell.angle_gamma   90.00
#
_symmetry.space_group_name_H-M   'P 1'
#
loop_
_entity.id
_entity.type
_entity.pdbx_description
1 polymer ?
#
loop_
_entity_poly.entity_id
_entity_poly.type
_entity_poly.pdbx_seq_one_letter_code
_entity_poly.pdbx_strand_id
1 'polypeptide(L)'
;MRKRFVAIALLVAVLLSMIACGSRTQVTSESVEKKDDSIRIWAWDDTFNAKAAKLAAEHYRKKHPQAPRIEVTTKEREEILSDVKLLLSSQVYDQLPDVIMIEDYDVQDVLQNYEEEFVALDDRVDYDKYVDYKRKLVEHDGKSYGIPFDCGTAALFYRLDILEQAGFSEADMQNLTWSRYMEIGQQVYEKTGVPMLTLDPTDLPLVRIIMQSCGRWYVAQDGVTADIQQNEALRQALDIYTELLEKNLGMSVNGWNEFISAFQNGEVASVISGGWVLSSIKENQEQSGLWRVTRIPLVENNQDAVPASNVGGSAWYILKNSAHAAVAADFMTEMFAEDTDFMNTLVEQIGIVPSLKELSVLDSYRNTDDFFGGQSVTRLLNSFASVVPTVNYGSKTYEIEDILESEFQNELSNGNMDSCLKRVQMKAEAVARE
;
A
#
# COMPACT_ATOMS: atom_id res chain seq x y z
N MET A 1 50.85 -6.08 58.81
CA MET A 1 49.97 -7.16 59.31
C MET A 1 48.55 -6.69 59.61
N ARG A 2 48.32 -5.49 60.15
CA ARG A 2 46.93 -5.00 60.47
C ARG A 2 45.98 -4.82 59.31
N LYS A 3 46.45 -4.48 58.10
CA LYS A 3 45.60 -4.30 56.92
C LYS A 3 45.05 -5.58 56.26
N ARG A 4 45.71 -6.74 56.49
CA ARG A 4 45.25 -8.05 55.97
C ARG A 4 44.17 -8.70 56.83
N PHE A 5 44.14 -8.40 58.14
CA PHE A 5 43.08 -8.91 59.04
C PHE A 5 41.73 -8.17 58.85
N VAL A 6 41.74 -6.90 58.48
CA VAL A 6 40.52 -6.13 58.22
C VAL A 6 39.83 -6.62 56.93
N ALA A 7 40.60 -6.96 55.90
CA ALA A 7 40.04 -7.47 54.62
C ALA A 7 39.42 -8.88 54.78
N ILE A 8 39.97 -9.72 55.62
CA ILE A 8 39.40 -11.06 55.87
C ILE A 8 38.15 -10.99 56.73
N ALA A 9 38.09 -10.08 57.71
CA ALA A 9 36.91 -9.86 58.54
C ALA A 9 35.73 -9.28 57.76
N LEU A 10 35.98 -8.41 56.74
CA LEU A 10 34.94 -7.93 55.82
C LEU A 10 34.42 -9.00 54.88
N LEU A 11 35.28 -9.91 54.38
CA LEU A 11 34.84 -11.01 53.52
C LEU A 11 33.98 -12.07 54.25
N VAL A 12 34.27 -12.31 55.52
CA VAL A 12 33.48 -13.25 56.33
C VAL A 12 32.15 -12.63 56.76
N ALA A 13 32.09 -11.31 56.97
CA ALA A 13 30.82 -10.62 57.24
C ALA A 13 29.86 -10.57 56.03
N VAL A 14 30.40 -10.49 54.82
CA VAL A 14 29.58 -10.56 53.58
C VAL A 14 29.08 -11.98 53.30
N LEU A 15 29.86 -13.01 53.64
CA LEU A 15 29.45 -14.41 53.50
C LEU A 15 28.41 -14.81 54.55
N LEU A 16 28.45 -14.28 55.75
CA LEU A 16 27.45 -14.55 56.81
C LEU A 16 26.11 -13.80 56.60
N SER A 17 26.11 -12.67 55.88
CA SER A 17 24.86 -11.98 55.53
C SER A 17 24.04 -12.67 54.42
N MET A 18 24.65 -13.59 53.67
CA MET A 18 23.90 -14.40 52.65
C MET A 18 23.22 -15.66 53.20
N ILE A 19 23.49 -16.02 54.49
CA ILE A 19 22.93 -17.24 55.10
C ILE A 19 21.71 -16.93 56.00
N ALA A 20 21.43 -15.64 56.31
CA ALA A 20 20.41 -15.26 57.25
C ALA A 20 19.05 -14.79 56.62
N CYS A 21 18.86 -14.97 55.32
CA CYS A 21 17.55 -14.72 54.65
C CYS A 21 17.01 -15.99 54.01
N GLY A 22 16.98 -17.09 54.76
CA GLY A 22 16.25 -18.29 54.43
C GLY A 22 14.83 -18.28 55.00
N SER A 23 14.07 -17.21 54.75
CA SER A 23 12.60 -17.30 54.84
C SER A 23 12.11 -18.16 53.70
N ARG A 24 11.66 -19.37 54.02
CA ARG A 24 10.85 -20.19 53.15
C ARG A 24 9.60 -19.39 52.75
N THR A 25 9.73 -18.54 51.73
CA THR A 25 8.59 -18.17 50.93
C THR A 25 8.19 -19.45 50.19
N GLN A 26 7.07 -20.03 50.56
CA GLN A 26 6.40 -20.96 49.66
C GLN A 26 6.30 -20.24 48.34
N VAL A 27 7.04 -20.71 47.36
CA VAL A 27 6.76 -20.44 45.96
C VAL A 27 5.44 -21.13 45.75
N THR A 28 4.36 -20.37 45.93
CA THR A 28 3.07 -20.72 45.32
C THR A 28 3.37 -20.85 43.86
N SER A 29 3.19 -22.07 43.40
CA SER A 29 3.15 -22.49 42.03
C SER A 29 2.68 -21.37 41.11
N GLU A 30 3.52 -21.06 40.15
CA GLU A 30 3.13 -20.83 38.77
C GLU A 30 1.80 -20.08 38.61
N SER A 31 1.90 -18.78 38.50
CA SER A 31 1.14 -18.18 37.42
C SER A 31 1.68 -18.87 36.14
N VAL A 32 1.02 -19.93 35.69
CA VAL A 32 1.01 -20.28 34.27
C VAL A 32 0.65 -18.94 33.62
N GLU A 33 1.61 -18.32 32.96
CA GLU A 33 1.30 -17.27 31.98
C GLU A 33 0.17 -17.90 31.16
N LYS A 34 -1.03 -17.39 31.30
CA LYS A 34 -2.12 -17.73 30.40
C LYS A 34 -1.54 -17.40 29.04
N LYS A 35 -1.25 -18.43 28.24
CA LYS A 35 -0.94 -18.26 26.84
C LYS A 35 -1.99 -17.30 26.34
N ASP A 36 -1.57 -16.16 25.86
CA ASP A 36 -2.47 -15.12 25.37
C ASP A 36 -3.34 -15.79 24.30
N ASP A 37 -4.64 -15.90 24.56
CA ASP A 37 -5.60 -16.59 23.69
C ASP A 37 -6.17 -15.60 22.67
N SER A 38 -5.39 -14.57 22.29
CA SER A 38 -5.79 -13.56 21.33
C SER A 38 -5.19 -13.83 19.94
N ILE A 39 -5.99 -13.56 18.91
CA ILE A 39 -5.52 -13.44 17.51
C ILE A 39 -4.85 -12.09 17.38
N ARG A 40 -3.58 -12.07 17.00
CA ARG A 40 -2.77 -10.86 16.83
C ARG A 40 -2.68 -10.50 15.35
N ILE A 41 -3.00 -9.25 15.01
CA ILE A 41 -2.97 -8.73 13.64
C ILE A 41 -2.01 -7.54 13.59
N TRP A 42 -1.10 -7.53 12.62
CA TRP A 42 -0.30 -6.35 12.29
C TRP A 42 -0.77 -5.73 10.98
N ALA A 43 -1.07 -4.43 11.02
CA ALA A 43 -1.48 -3.63 9.87
C ALA A 43 -0.96 -2.20 10.05
N TRP A 44 -0.87 -1.46 8.95
CA TRP A 44 -0.52 -0.03 9.00
C TRP A 44 -1.75 0.85 8.89
N ASP A 45 -1.60 2.16 9.06
CA ASP A 45 -2.62 3.18 8.89
C ASP A 45 -3.86 3.01 9.79
N ASP A 46 -3.88 3.76 10.90
CA ASP A 46 -4.98 3.77 11.88
C ASP A 46 -6.30 4.30 11.31
N THR A 47 -6.27 4.99 10.18
CA THR A 47 -7.46 5.57 9.55
C THR A 47 -8.05 4.69 8.46
N PHE A 48 -7.27 3.73 7.94
CA PHE A 48 -7.66 2.89 6.82
C PHE A 48 -7.48 1.39 7.13
N ASN A 49 -6.29 0.82 6.99
CA ASN A 49 -6.06 -0.63 7.07
C ASN A 49 -6.26 -1.20 8.48
N ALA A 50 -5.58 -0.65 9.48
CA ALA A 50 -5.72 -1.08 10.86
C ALA A 50 -7.14 -0.80 11.39
N LYS A 51 -7.79 0.28 10.92
CA LYS A 51 -9.19 0.57 11.23
C LYS A 51 -10.13 -0.50 10.68
N ALA A 52 -9.90 -0.97 9.44
CA ALA A 52 -10.68 -2.06 8.86
C ALA A 52 -10.60 -3.33 9.72
N ALA A 53 -9.38 -3.72 10.14
CA ALA A 53 -9.19 -4.87 11.03
C ALA A 53 -9.86 -4.70 12.40
N LYS A 54 -9.81 -3.50 12.99
CA LYS A 54 -10.50 -3.18 14.26
C LYS A 54 -12.03 -3.30 14.12
N LEU A 55 -12.58 -2.76 13.02
CA LEU A 55 -14.01 -2.88 12.71
C LEU A 55 -14.43 -4.36 12.47
N ALA A 56 -13.58 -5.13 11.76
CA ALA A 56 -13.81 -6.56 11.56
C ALA A 56 -13.83 -7.32 12.89
N ALA A 57 -12.89 -7.05 13.78
CA ALA A 57 -12.84 -7.65 15.11
C ALA A 57 -14.10 -7.37 15.94
N GLU A 58 -14.59 -6.13 15.91
CA GLU A 58 -15.84 -5.74 16.59
C GLU A 58 -17.07 -6.43 15.98
N HIS A 59 -17.15 -6.50 14.64
CA HIS A 59 -18.26 -7.12 13.93
C HIS A 59 -18.29 -8.64 14.17
N TYR A 60 -17.14 -9.29 14.03
CA TYR A 60 -16.98 -10.73 14.26
C TYR A 60 -17.37 -11.13 15.70
N ARG A 61 -16.93 -10.36 16.70
CA ARG A 61 -17.27 -10.61 18.11
C ARG A 61 -18.77 -10.56 18.38
N LYS A 62 -19.53 -9.71 17.69
CA LYS A 62 -21.01 -9.66 17.82
C LYS A 62 -21.66 -10.94 17.33
N LYS A 63 -21.11 -11.53 16.25
CA LYS A 63 -21.60 -12.80 15.69
C LYS A 63 -21.10 -14.02 16.47
N HIS A 64 -19.86 -13.94 16.97
CA HIS A 64 -19.15 -15.03 17.65
C HIS A 64 -18.67 -14.60 19.05
N PRO A 65 -19.58 -14.50 20.06
CA PRO A 65 -19.24 -14.02 21.41
C PRO A 65 -18.19 -14.87 22.14
N GLN A 66 -17.99 -16.14 21.72
CA GLN A 66 -17.02 -17.07 22.30
C GLN A 66 -15.70 -17.14 21.54
N ALA A 67 -15.54 -16.38 20.45
CA ALA A 67 -14.30 -16.34 19.69
C ALA A 67 -13.15 -15.75 20.53
N PRO A 68 -11.89 -16.13 20.25
CA PRO A 68 -10.73 -15.49 20.85
C PRO A 68 -10.78 -13.96 20.71
N ARG A 69 -10.13 -13.27 21.61
CA ARG A 69 -9.93 -11.82 21.48
C ARG A 69 -9.08 -11.54 20.23
N ILE A 70 -9.40 -10.49 19.50
CA ILE A 70 -8.62 -10.05 18.35
C ILE A 70 -7.94 -8.74 18.73
N GLU A 71 -6.62 -8.70 18.59
CA GLU A 71 -5.77 -7.55 18.90
C GLU A 71 -5.11 -7.05 17.63
N VAL A 72 -5.35 -5.78 17.29
CA VAL A 72 -4.77 -5.13 16.13
C VAL A 72 -3.68 -4.17 16.59
N THR A 73 -2.46 -4.42 16.15
CA THR A 73 -1.31 -3.54 16.36
C THR A 73 -1.04 -2.76 15.09
N THR A 74 -1.05 -1.45 15.21
CA THR A 74 -0.67 -0.56 14.10
C THR A 74 0.85 -0.37 14.13
N LYS A 75 1.50 -0.58 12.98
CA LYS A 75 2.94 -0.41 12.75
C LYS A 75 3.15 0.29 11.41
N GLU A 76 4.33 0.83 11.18
CA GLU A 76 4.69 1.28 9.84
C GLU A 76 4.81 0.09 8.88
N ARG A 77 4.47 0.26 7.61
CA ARG A 77 4.47 -0.80 6.60
C ARG A 77 5.84 -1.51 6.51
N GLU A 78 6.90 -0.73 6.40
CA GLU A 78 8.28 -1.21 6.31
C GLU A 78 8.71 -1.95 7.59
N GLU A 79 8.23 -1.51 8.76
CA GLU A 79 8.49 -2.18 10.04
C GLU A 79 7.84 -3.56 10.09
N ILE A 80 6.57 -3.68 9.65
CA ILE A 80 5.88 -4.98 9.59
C ILE A 80 6.71 -5.96 8.76
N LEU A 81 7.11 -5.55 7.56
CA LEU A 81 7.80 -6.42 6.62
C LEU A 81 9.19 -6.83 7.12
N SER A 82 9.95 -5.88 7.65
CA SER A 82 11.29 -6.14 8.21
C SER A 82 11.24 -7.05 9.43
N ASP A 83 10.30 -6.81 10.36
CA ASP A 83 10.13 -7.63 11.56
C ASP A 83 9.70 -9.05 11.20
N VAL A 84 8.73 -9.21 10.29
CA VAL A 84 8.28 -10.53 9.85
C VAL A 84 9.42 -11.31 9.21
N LYS A 85 10.16 -10.72 8.26
CA LYS A 85 11.32 -11.37 7.63
C LYS A 85 12.40 -11.75 8.65
N LEU A 86 12.70 -10.87 9.62
CA LEU A 86 13.66 -11.12 10.67
C LEU A 86 13.22 -12.29 11.57
N LEU A 87 11.97 -12.30 12.02
CA LEU A 87 11.43 -13.32 12.91
C LEU A 87 11.32 -14.68 12.21
N LEU A 88 10.89 -14.71 10.94
CA LEU A 88 10.84 -15.94 10.13
C LEU A 88 12.24 -16.52 9.89
N SER A 89 13.19 -15.71 9.44
CA SER A 89 14.55 -16.15 9.18
C SER A 89 15.28 -16.63 10.45
N SER A 90 14.92 -16.05 11.61
CA SER A 90 15.45 -16.44 12.93
C SER A 90 14.67 -17.56 13.59
N GLN A 91 13.56 -18.03 13.00
CA GLN A 91 12.65 -19.04 13.53
C GLN A 91 12.06 -18.69 14.91
N VAL A 92 11.76 -17.41 15.14
CA VAL A 92 11.19 -16.88 16.39
C VAL A 92 9.68 -16.69 16.21
N TYR A 93 8.93 -17.78 16.22
CA TYR A 93 7.50 -17.82 15.88
C TYR A 93 6.59 -17.26 16.99
N ASP A 94 7.00 -17.25 18.24
CA ASP A 94 6.20 -16.79 19.38
C ASP A 94 6.00 -15.26 19.39
N GLN A 95 6.86 -14.52 18.71
CA GLN A 95 6.74 -13.06 18.55
C GLN A 95 5.99 -12.64 17.28
N LEU A 96 5.80 -13.55 16.33
CA LEU A 96 5.02 -13.28 15.13
C LEU A 96 3.54 -13.05 15.45
N PRO A 97 2.83 -12.20 14.71
CA PRO A 97 1.36 -12.12 14.76
C PRO A 97 0.74 -13.37 14.11
N ASP A 98 -0.57 -13.50 14.19
CA ASP A 98 -1.31 -14.56 13.49
C ASP A 98 -1.67 -14.14 12.06
N VAL A 99 -1.89 -12.84 11.87
CA VAL A 99 -2.27 -12.24 10.59
C VAL A 99 -1.42 -11.02 10.34
N ILE A 100 -0.99 -10.85 9.10
CA ILE A 100 -0.32 -9.63 8.62
C ILE A 100 -1.00 -9.10 7.37
N MET A 101 -0.89 -7.81 7.17
CA MET A 101 -1.17 -7.18 5.89
C MET A 101 0.13 -7.02 5.11
N ILE A 102 0.09 -7.28 3.80
CA ILE A 102 1.22 -7.05 2.89
C ILE A 102 0.73 -6.18 1.74
N GLU A 103 1.52 -5.18 1.36
CA GLU A 103 1.27 -4.37 0.18
C GLU A 103 1.53 -5.17 -1.10
N ASP A 104 0.77 -4.88 -2.14
CA ASP A 104 0.79 -5.61 -3.42
C ASP A 104 2.20 -5.73 -4.04
N TYR A 105 3.04 -4.70 -3.91
CA TYR A 105 4.39 -4.69 -4.49
C TYR A 105 5.39 -5.57 -3.73
N ASP A 106 5.12 -5.87 -2.46
CA ASP A 106 6.01 -6.67 -1.60
C ASP A 106 5.65 -8.17 -1.60
N VAL A 107 4.45 -8.52 -2.10
CA VAL A 107 3.90 -9.88 -1.98
C VAL A 107 4.82 -10.94 -2.60
N GLN A 108 5.33 -10.69 -3.80
CA GLN A 108 6.13 -11.70 -4.51
C GLN A 108 7.48 -11.95 -3.84
N ASP A 109 8.11 -10.92 -3.26
CA ASP A 109 9.32 -11.10 -2.46
C ASP A 109 9.07 -11.96 -1.21
N VAL A 110 7.95 -11.70 -0.53
CA VAL A 110 7.59 -12.46 0.67
C VAL A 110 7.24 -13.91 0.34
N LEU A 111 6.41 -14.14 -0.68
CA LEU A 111 6.00 -15.51 -1.04
C LEU A 111 7.14 -16.31 -1.64
N GLN A 112 7.99 -15.73 -2.47
CA GLN A 112 9.16 -16.42 -3.03
C GLN A 112 10.10 -16.96 -1.95
N ASN A 113 10.24 -16.25 -0.83
CA ASN A 113 11.18 -16.61 0.23
C ASN A 113 10.54 -17.37 1.40
N TYR A 114 9.22 -17.21 1.63
CA TYR A 114 8.55 -17.67 2.85
C TYR A 114 7.15 -18.26 2.59
N GLU A 115 6.83 -18.75 1.39
CA GLU A 115 5.48 -19.27 1.09
C GLU A 115 5.03 -20.36 2.06
N GLU A 116 5.96 -21.23 2.50
CA GLU A 116 5.67 -22.32 3.44
C GLU A 116 5.20 -21.84 4.82
N GLU A 117 5.48 -20.58 5.15
CA GLU A 117 5.11 -19.96 6.43
C GLU A 117 3.68 -19.40 6.43
N PHE A 118 3.01 -19.39 5.27
CA PHE A 118 1.64 -18.90 5.12
C PHE A 118 0.63 -20.02 4.90
N VAL A 119 -0.62 -19.76 5.29
CA VAL A 119 -1.75 -20.66 5.04
C VAL A 119 -2.21 -20.49 3.60
N ALA A 120 -2.22 -21.57 2.82
CA ALA A 120 -2.88 -21.57 1.52
C ALA A 120 -4.41 -21.53 1.72
N LEU A 121 -5.10 -20.70 0.94
CA LEU A 121 -6.51 -20.38 1.13
C LEU A 121 -7.42 -20.84 -0.02
N ASP A 122 -6.91 -21.63 -0.98
CA ASP A 122 -7.65 -22.07 -2.15
C ASP A 122 -8.95 -22.83 -1.83
N ASP A 123 -8.96 -23.58 -0.71
CA ASP A 123 -10.13 -24.31 -0.25
C ASP A 123 -11.13 -23.45 0.56
N ARG A 124 -10.80 -22.17 0.80
CA ARG A 124 -11.57 -21.26 1.66
C ARG A 124 -12.10 -20.04 0.94
N VAL A 125 -11.36 -19.53 -0.05
CA VAL A 125 -11.64 -18.27 -0.73
C VAL A 125 -11.96 -18.54 -2.21
N ASP A 126 -13.09 -18.03 -2.66
CA ASP A 126 -13.48 -18.05 -4.07
C ASP A 126 -12.81 -16.88 -4.81
N TYR A 127 -11.63 -17.13 -5.36
CA TYR A 127 -10.83 -16.10 -6.03
C TYR A 127 -11.43 -15.61 -7.36
N ASP A 128 -12.39 -16.28 -7.95
CA ASP A 128 -13.09 -15.81 -9.16
C ASP A 128 -13.99 -14.59 -8.88
N LYS A 129 -14.31 -14.35 -7.61
CA LYS A 129 -15.03 -13.16 -7.17
C LYS A 129 -14.19 -11.88 -7.16
N TYR A 130 -12.87 -11.99 -7.22
CA TYR A 130 -11.96 -10.83 -7.16
C TYR A 130 -11.61 -10.29 -8.54
N VAL A 131 -11.24 -9.01 -8.61
CA VAL A 131 -10.70 -8.42 -9.84
C VAL A 131 -9.41 -9.12 -10.25
N ASP A 132 -9.21 -9.31 -11.54
CA ASP A 132 -8.23 -10.28 -12.06
C ASP A 132 -6.79 -9.96 -11.64
N TYR A 133 -6.38 -8.68 -11.66
CA TYR A 133 -5.03 -8.31 -11.27
C TYR A 133 -4.77 -8.59 -9.78
N LYS A 134 -5.75 -8.35 -8.88
CA LYS A 134 -5.61 -8.62 -7.44
C LYS A 134 -5.52 -10.12 -7.13
N ARG A 135 -6.33 -10.93 -7.83
CA ARG A 135 -6.27 -12.38 -7.71
C ARG A 135 -4.87 -12.92 -8.03
N LYS A 136 -4.26 -12.40 -9.10
CA LYS A 136 -2.93 -12.85 -9.56
C LYS A 136 -1.80 -12.47 -8.60
N LEU A 137 -1.92 -11.38 -7.86
CA LEU A 137 -0.88 -10.94 -6.92
C LEU A 137 -0.72 -11.87 -5.72
N VAL A 138 -1.80 -12.49 -5.25
CA VAL A 138 -1.78 -13.38 -4.08
C VAL A 138 -1.48 -14.84 -4.41
N GLU A 139 -1.26 -15.16 -5.70
CA GLU A 139 -0.95 -16.49 -6.19
C GLU A 139 0.58 -16.68 -6.28
N HIS A 140 1.09 -17.79 -5.76
CA HIS A 140 2.46 -18.25 -5.91
C HIS A 140 2.47 -19.76 -6.09
N ASP A 141 3.24 -20.28 -7.07
CA ASP A 141 3.35 -21.72 -7.42
C ASP A 141 1.99 -22.46 -7.52
N GLY A 142 0.98 -21.77 -8.08
CA GLY A 142 -0.35 -22.33 -8.32
C GLY A 142 -1.22 -22.46 -7.07
N LYS A 143 -0.87 -21.81 -5.98
CA LYS A 143 -1.67 -21.68 -4.76
C LYS A 143 -1.86 -20.21 -4.41
N SER A 144 -2.95 -19.92 -3.70
CA SER A 144 -3.30 -18.58 -3.26
C SER A 144 -3.15 -18.47 -1.75
N TYR A 145 -2.39 -17.47 -1.27
CA TYR A 145 -2.02 -17.32 0.13
C TYR A 145 -2.66 -16.11 0.81
N GLY A 146 -3.12 -15.13 0.04
CA GLY A 146 -3.67 -13.89 0.56
C GLY A 146 -5.16 -13.72 0.29
N ILE A 147 -5.87 -13.00 1.16
CA ILE A 147 -7.23 -12.49 0.87
C ILE A 147 -7.07 -11.07 0.33
N PRO A 148 -7.31 -10.82 -0.98
CA PRO A 148 -7.20 -9.48 -1.54
C PRO A 148 -8.17 -8.54 -0.82
N PHE A 149 -7.66 -7.40 -0.33
CA PHE A 149 -8.46 -6.49 0.48
C PHE A 149 -8.95 -5.30 -0.34
N ASP A 150 -8.06 -4.38 -0.68
CA ASP A 150 -8.40 -3.17 -1.41
C ASP A 150 -7.71 -3.08 -2.77
N CYS A 151 -8.27 -2.25 -3.64
CA CYS A 151 -7.67 -1.83 -4.87
C CYS A 151 -7.05 -0.44 -4.68
N GLY A 152 -5.76 -0.31 -4.93
CA GLY A 152 -5.11 0.99 -5.05
C GLY A 152 -5.45 1.69 -6.37
N THR A 153 -6.72 1.64 -6.79
CA THR A 153 -7.18 2.16 -8.08
C THR A 153 -6.74 3.60 -8.31
N ALA A 154 -5.88 3.81 -9.28
CA ALA A 154 -5.41 5.14 -9.61
C ALA A 154 -6.49 5.95 -10.36
N ALA A 155 -6.65 7.20 -9.93
CA ALA A 155 -7.56 8.16 -10.56
C ALA A 155 -6.97 9.56 -10.58
N LEU A 156 -7.52 10.41 -11.41
CA LEU A 156 -7.25 11.84 -11.44
C LEU A 156 -8.33 12.54 -10.62
N PHE A 157 -7.95 13.06 -9.46
CA PHE A 157 -8.75 13.95 -8.61
C PHE A 157 -8.37 15.40 -8.93
N TYR A 158 -9.33 16.26 -9.20
CA TYR A 158 -9.02 17.64 -9.63
C TYR A 158 -9.96 18.70 -9.04
N ARG A 159 -9.44 19.89 -8.86
CA ARG A 159 -10.12 21.08 -8.39
C ARG A 159 -10.81 21.78 -9.58
N LEU A 160 -12.12 21.57 -9.70
CA LEU A 160 -12.90 22.17 -10.79
C LEU A 160 -12.87 23.70 -10.76
N ASP A 161 -12.94 24.30 -9.59
CA ASP A 161 -12.91 25.76 -9.42
C ASP A 161 -11.60 26.41 -9.91
N ILE A 162 -10.45 25.71 -9.78
CA ILE A 162 -9.17 26.19 -10.32
C ILE A 162 -9.17 26.08 -11.85
N LEU A 163 -9.70 24.98 -12.39
CA LEU A 163 -9.82 24.81 -13.84
C LEU A 163 -10.79 25.81 -14.47
N GLU A 164 -11.91 26.12 -13.82
CA GLU A 164 -12.89 27.10 -14.28
C GLU A 164 -12.31 28.52 -14.37
N GLN A 165 -11.40 28.89 -13.45
CA GLN A 165 -10.64 30.14 -13.55
C GLN A 165 -9.80 30.22 -14.83
N ALA A 166 -9.36 29.07 -15.34
CA ALA A 166 -8.66 28.97 -16.61
C ALA A 166 -9.61 28.84 -17.83
N GLY A 167 -10.92 28.70 -17.60
CA GLY A 167 -11.94 28.58 -18.62
C GLY A 167 -12.27 27.18 -19.06
N PHE A 168 -11.86 26.18 -18.27
CA PHE A 168 -12.15 24.75 -18.48
C PHE A 168 -13.35 24.32 -17.63
N SER A 169 -14.07 23.31 -18.12
CA SER A 169 -15.21 22.70 -17.47
C SER A 169 -14.92 21.22 -17.12
N GLU A 170 -15.83 20.60 -16.39
CA GLU A 170 -15.78 19.17 -16.10
C GLU A 170 -15.73 18.31 -17.39
N ALA A 171 -16.39 18.77 -18.48
CA ALA A 171 -16.37 18.05 -19.75
C ALA A 171 -14.99 18.01 -20.41
N ASP A 172 -14.16 19.03 -20.19
CA ASP A 172 -12.79 19.09 -20.73
C ASP A 172 -11.84 18.09 -20.06
N MET A 173 -12.20 17.59 -18.88
CA MET A 173 -11.43 16.62 -18.10
C MET A 173 -11.83 15.16 -18.38
N GLN A 174 -12.70 14.92 -19.35
CA GLN A 174 -13.10 13.57 -19.74
C GLN A 174 -12.23 13.02 -20.88
N ASN A 175 -11.87 11.72 -20.77
CA ASN A 175 -11.09 11.01 -21.80
C ASN A 175 -9.77 11.72 -22.16
N LEU A 176 -9.06 12.18 -21.14
CA LEU A 176 -7.79 12.87 -21.31
C LEU A 176 -6.71 11.94 -21.87
N THR A 177 -5.86 12.50 -22.72
CA THR A 177 -4.51 11.99 -22.97
C THR A 177 -3.51 12.80 -22.16
N TRP A 178 -2.27 12.31 -22.00
CA TRP A 178 -1.23 13.07 -21.29
C TRP A 178 -0.92 14.40 -21.99
N SER A 179 -0.88 14.42 -23.32
CA SER A 179 -0.69 15.67 -24.07
C SER A 179 -1.81 16.66 -23.77
N ARG A 180 -3.06 16.20 -23.78
CA ARG A 180 -4.19 17.09 -23.48
C ARG A 180 -4.21 17.57 -22.03
N TYR A 181 -3.85 16.71 -21.08
CA TYR A 181 -3.71 17.09 -19.67
C TYR A 181 -2.66 18.20 -19.50
N MET A 182 -1.50 18.08 -20.16
CA MET A 182 -0.44 19.08 -20.12
C MET A 182 -0.83 20.39 -20.83
N GLU A 183 -1.57 20.34 -21.95
CA GLU A 183 -2.11 21.54 -22.62
C GLU A 183 -3.06 22.31 -21.70
N ILE A 184 -3.98 21.63 -21.03
CA ILE A 184 -4.89 22.23 -20.05
C ILE A 184 -4.06 22.81 -18.91
N GLY A 185 -3.10 22.03 -18.38
CA GLY A 185 -2.24 22.42 -17.28
C GLY A 185 -1.45 23.69 -17.56
N GLN A 186 -0.93 23.84 -18.76
CA GLN A 186 -0.22 25.05 -19.15
C GLN A 186 -1.12 26.30 -19.07
N GLN A 187 -2.36 26.21 -19.56
CA GLN A 187 -3.28 27.33 -19.49
C GLN A 187 -3.75 27.60 -18.05
N VAL A 188 -3.91 26.56 -17.22
CA VAL A 188 -4.20 26.71 -15.79
C VAL A 188 -3.05 27.45 -15.12
N TYR A 189 -1.81 26.98 -15.30
CA TYR A 189 -0.64 27.61 -14.72
C TYR A 189 -0.45 29.06 -15.18
N GLU A 190 -0.61 29.36 -16.47
CA GLU A 190 -0.52 30.71 -17.02
C GLU A 190 -1.52 31.70 -16.41
N LYS A 191 -2.75 31.23 -16.11
CA LYS A 191 -3.83 32.08 -15.60
C LYS A 191 -3.88 32.18 -14.08
N THR A 192 -3.54 31.10 -13.38
CA THR A 192 -3.71 30.98 -11.92
C THR A 192 -2.40 30.96 -11.15
N GLY A 193 -1.29 30.60 -11.79
CA GLY A 193 -0.01 30.31 -11.15
C GLY A 193 0.03 28.97 -10.42
N VAL A 194 -1.04 28.14 -10.50
CA VAL A 194 -1.17 26.86 -9.80
C VAL A 194 -0.69 25.73 -10.71
N PRO A 195 0.33 24.94 -10.32
CA PRO A 195 0.74 23.75 -11.08
C PRO A 195 -0.32 22.65 -11.01
N MET A 196 -0.21 21.67 -11.90
CA MET A 196 -1.25 20.63 -12.03
C MET A 196 -1.19 19.58 -10.94
N LEU A 197 0.01 19.12 -10.58
CA LEU A 197 0.17 18.03 -9.61
C LEU A 197 1.51 18.13 -8.85
N THR A 198 1.69 17.27 -7.87
CA THR A 198 2.97 17.11 -7.16
C THR A 198 3.82 16.04 -7.82
N LEU A 199 5.13 16.22 -7.77
CA LEU A 199 6.13 15.23 -8.18
C LEU A 199 7.14 15.06 -7.04
N ASP A 200 7.28 13.85 -6.52
CA ASP A 200 8.31 13.49 -5.56
C ASP A 200 9.47 12.84 -6.31
N PRO A 201 10.69 13.39 -6.26
CA PRO A 201 11.83 12.79 -6.92
C PRO A 201 12.39 11.57 -6.18
N THR A 202 11.95 11.31 -4.96
CA THR A 202 12.39 10.18 -4.10
C THR A 202 11.34 9.08 -3.95
N ASP A 203 10.24 9.18 -4.68
CA ASP A 203 9.21 8.15 -4.85
C ASP A 203 8.53 8.41 -6.19
N LEU A 204 8.48 7.42 -7.08
CA LEU A 204 8.01 7.56 -8.45
C LEU A 204 6.62 6.95 -8.70
N PRO A 205 5.59 7.25 -7.87
CA PRO A 205 4.26 6.65 -8.03
C PRO A 205 3.62 6.97 -9.39
N LEU A 206 3.90 8.15 -9.95
CA LEU A 206 3.42 8.52 -11.28
C LEU A 206 4.00 7.62 -12.37
N VAL A 207 5.30 7.25 -12.25
CA VAL A 207 5.96 6.33 -13.19
C VAL A 207 5.33 4.94 -13.09
N ARG A 208 5.11 4.41 -11.88
CA ARG A 208 4.40 3.14 -11.65
C ARG A 208 3.00 3.15 -12.26
N ILE A 209 2.23 4.22 -12.03
CA ILE A 209 0.88 4.39 -12.58
C ILE A 209 0.90 4.34 -14.11
N ILE A 210 1.80 5.07 -14.75
CA ILE A 210 1.90 5.12 -16.21
C ILE A 210 2.33 3.78 -16.78
N MET A 211 3.36 3.15 -16.21
CA MET A 211 3.83 1.84 -16.68
C MET A 211 2.75 0.77 -16.61
N GLN A 212 2.05 0.64 -15.47
CA GLN A 212 0.99 -0.34 -15.33
C GLN A 212 -0.19 -0.04 -16.25
N SER A 213 -0.52 1.23 -16.51
CA SER A 213 -1.55 1.58 -17.48
C SER A 213 -1.24 1.08 -18.90
N CYS A 214 0.04 0.83 -19.19
CA CYS A 214 0.53 0.23 -20.42
C CYS A 214 0.77 -1.30 -20.33
N GLY A 215 0.37 -1.94 -19.23
CA GLY A 215 0.57 -3.38 -19.01
C GLY A 215 2.05 -3.78 -18.87
N ARG A 216 2.90 -2.88 -18.34
CA ARG A 216 4.33 -3.08 -18.17
C ARG A 216 4.76 -2.79 -16.74
N TRP A 217 5.90 -3.36 -16.35
CA TRP A 217 6.54 -3.15 -15.06
C TRP A 217 8.07 -3.12 -15.21
N TYR A 218 8.79 -3.02 -14.10
CA TYR A 218 10.27 -3.03 -14.07
C TYR A 218 10.88 -4.38 -14.44
N VAL A 219 10.07 -5.44 -14.37
CA VAL A 219 10.43 -6.80 -14.77
C VAL A 219 9.47 -7.31 -15.85
N ALA A 220 9.92 -8.28 -16.62
CA ALA A 220 9.10 -8.97 -17.60
C ALA A 220 7.99 -9.81 -16.92
N GLN A 221 7.14 -10.45 -17.71
CA GLN A 221 6.02 -11.27 -17.21
C GLN A 221 6.47 -12.47 -16.36
N ASP A 222 7.74 -12.87 -16.44
CA ASP A 222 8.32 -13.92 -15.60
C ASP A 222 8.60 -13.46 -14.16
N GLY A 223 8.52 -12.16 -13.88
CA GLY A 223 8.72 -11.56 -12.56
C GLY A 223 10.19 -11.46 -12.10
N VAL A 224 11.15 -11.89 -12.94
CA VAL A 224 12.59 -11.96 -12.58
C VAL A 224 13.48 -11.25 -13.60
N THR A 225 13.14 -11.25 -14.87
CA THR A 225 13.97 -10.61 -15.90
C THR A 225 13.75 -9.10 -15.88
N ALA A 226 14.79 -8.33 -15.55
CA ALA A 226 14.71 -6.87 -15.58
C ALA A 226 14.36 -6.36 -16.98
N ASP A 227 13.29 -5.56 -17.08
CA ASP A 227 12.78 -4.97 -18.32
C ASP A 227 12.81 -3.43 -18.22
N ILE A 228 14.00 -2.85 -18.39
CA ILE A 228 14.24 -1.42 -18.19
C ILE A 228 14.61 -0.74 -19.50
N GLN A 229 15.74 -1.14 -20.13
CA GLN A 229 16.32 -0.42 -21.27
C GLN A 229 15.41 -0.43 -22.51
N GLN A 230 14.67 -1.52 -22.72
CA GLN A 230 13.78 -1.69 -23.87
C GLN A 230 12.29 -1.48 -23.51
N ASN A 231 12.02 -1.06 -22.28
CA ASN A 231 10.67 -0.81 -21.80
C ASN A 231 10.17 0.55 -22.28
N GLU A 232 9.40 0.53 -23.36
CA GLU A 232 8.84 1.74 -23.94
C GLU A 232 7.88 2.47 -23.00
N ALA A 233 7.12 1.72 -22.17
CA ALA A 233 6.21 2.32 -21.18
C ALA A 233 6.98 3.07 -20.09
N LEU A 234 8.10 2.53 -19.62
CA LEU A 234 8.98 3.23 -18.68
C LEU A 234 9.56 4.50 -19.30
N ARG A 235 10.03 4.42 -20.54
CA ARG A 235 10.53 5.59 -21.28
C ARG A 235 9.47 6.68 -21.36
N GLN A 236 8.28 6.33 -21.83
CA GLN A 236 7.15 7.27 -21.92
C GLN A 236 6.79 7.88 -20.56
N ALA A 237 6.82 7.08 -19.48
CA ALA A 237 6.55 7.57 -18.12
C ALA A 237 7.59 8.62 -17.68
N LEU A 238 8.88 8.36 -17.93
CA LEU A 238 9.96 9.29 -17.59
C LEU A 238 9.93 10.54 -18.46
N ASP A 239 9.57 10.42 -19.73
CA ASP A 239 9.43 11.56 -20.65
C ASP A 239 8.25 12.46 -20.19
N ILE A 240 7.10 11.87 -19.82
CA ILE A 240 5.95 12.60 -19.25
C ILE A 240 6.35 13.29 -17.94
N TYR A 241 7.05 12.60 -17.05
CA TYR A 241 7.53 13.17 -15.79
C TYR A 241 8.44 14.37 -16.03
N THR A 242 9.40 14.23 -16.94
CA THR A 242 10.33 15.31 -17.32
C THR A 242 9.61 16.50 -17.93
N GLU A 243 8.64 16.25 -18.85
CA GLU A 243 7.87 17.31 -19.50
C GLU A 243 7.00 18.09 -18.48
N LEU A 244 6.42 17.41 -17.49
CA LEU A 244 5.68 18.05 -16.40
C LEU A 244 6.58 19.00 -15.58
N LEU A 245 7.82 18.61 -15.31
CA LEU A 245 8.79 19.48 -14.64
C LEU A 245 9.22 20.67 -15.51
N GLU A 246 9.60 20.43 -16.77
CA GLU A 246 10.06 21.47 -17.71
C GLU A 246 9.01 22.54 -17.95
N LYS A 247 7.73 22.15 -17.97
CA LYS A 247 6.59 23.05 -18.15
C LYS A 247 6.10 23.72 -16.87
N ASN A 248 6.74 23.47 -15.72
CA ASN A 248 6.31 23.91 -14.39
C ASN A 248 4.88 23.43 -14.03
N LEU A 249 4.47 22.27 -14.50
CA LEU A 249 3.18 21.67 -14.21
C LEU A 249 3.25 20.71 -13.00
N GLY A 250 4.46 20.30 -12.62
CA GLY A 250 4.75 19.51 -11.44
C GLY A 250 5.36 20.37 -10.34
N MET A 251 4.74 20.36 -9.16
CA MET A 251 5.31 20.94 -7.93
C MET A 251 6.17 19.88 -7.25
N SER A 252 7.45 20.17 -7.05
CA SER A 252 8.33 19.25 -6.31
C SER A 252 7.93 19.21 -4.83
N VAL A 253 7.79 18.01 -4.29
CA VAL A 253 7.52 17.73 -2.89
C VAL A 253 8.48 16.66 -2.38
N ASN A 254 8.62 16.54 -1.06
CA ASN A 254 9.45 15.54 -0.43
C ASN A 254 8.65 14.79 0.63
N GLY A 255 8.21 13.60 0.28
CA GLY A 255 7.48 12.68 1.15
C GLY A 255 6.02 13.04 1.39
N TRP A 256 5.40 12.18 2.18
CA TRP A 256 3.96 12.14 2.42
C TRP A 256 3.34 13.45 2.91
N ASN A 257 3.96 14.10 3.89
CA ASN A 257 3.38 15.31 4.51
C ASN A 257 3.31 16.49 3.53
N GLU A 258 4.33 16.69 2.69
CA GLU A 258 4.32 17.75 1.69
C GLU A 258 3.32 17.43 0.57
N PHE A 259 3.25 16.17 0.15
CA PHE A 259 2.25 15.70 -0.81
C PHE A 259 0.83 16.02 -0.37
N ILE A 260 0.45 15.65 0.88
CA ILE A 260 -0.88 15.91 1.43
C ILE A 260 -1.13 17.41 1.56
N SER A 261 -0.18 18.16 2.10
CA SER A 261 -0.31 19.60 2.31
C SER A 261 -0.56 20.36 1.01
N ALA A 262 0.10 19.97 -0.08
CA ALA A 262 -0.01 20.66 -1.36
C ALA A 262 -1.46 20.73 -1.88
N PHE A 263 -2.18 19.62 -1.87
CA PHE A 263 -3.56 19.63 -2.35
C PHE A 263 -4.55 20.16 -1.31
N GLN A 264 -4.31 19.92 -0.01
CA GLN A 264 -5.15 20.47 1.05
C GLN A 264 -5.08 22.00 1.10
N ASN A 265 -3.94 22.59 0.78
CA ASN A 265 -3.76 24.04 0.71
C ASN A 265 -4.17 24.63 -0.66
N GLY A 266 -4.49 23.80 -1.65
CA GLY A 266 -4.81 24.26 -3.01
C GLY A 266 -3.58 24.75 -3.79
N GLU A 267 -2.40 24.25 -3.45
CA GLU A 267 -1.13 24.59 -4.12
C GLU A 267 -0.97 23.84 -5.45
N VAL A 268 -1.78 22.80 -5.68
CA VAL A 268 -1.89 22.07 -6.95
C VAL A 268 -3.35 21.95 -7.39
N ALA A 269 -3.57 21.90 -8.70
CA ALA A 269 -4.91 21.80 -9.27
C ALA A 269 -5.47 20.37 -9.31
N SER A 270 -4.63 19.36 -9.16
CA SER A 270 -5.06 17.96 -9.19
C SER A 270 -4.09 17.02 -8.45
N VAL A 271 -4.57 15.79 -8.24
CA VAL A 271 -3.81 14.68 -7.64
C VAL A 271 -4.05 13.44 -8.50
N ILE A 272 -2.98 12.76 -8.91
CA ILE A 272 -3.07 11.43 -9.52
C ILE A 272 -2.54 10.43 -8.50
N SER A 273 -3.45 9.64 -7.92
CA SER A 273 -3.12 8.71 -6.83
C SER A 273 -4.17 7.61 -6.69
N GLY A 274 -3.93 6.66 -5.80
CA GLY A 274 -4.90 5.63 -5.44
C GLY A 274 -6.12 6.16 -4.70
N GLY A 275 -7.21 5.41 -4.74
CA GLY A 275 -8.47 5.77 -4.06
C GLY A 275 -8.33 6.01 -2.55
N TRP A 276 -7.29 5.48 -1.94
CA TRP A 276 -6.97 5.69 -0.52
C TRP A 276 -6.69 7.17 -0.15
N VAL A 277 -6.35 8.03 -1.12
CA VAL A 277 -6.14 9.47 -0.89
C VAL A 277 -7.43 10.24 -0.58
N LEU A 278 -8.61 9.64 -0.83
CA LEU A 278 -9.91 10.29 -0.65
C LEU A 278 -10.13 10.86 0.76
N SER A 279 -9.71 10.13 1.80
CA SER A 279 -9.82 10.59 3.18
C SER A 279 -9.03 11.86 3.41
N SER A 280 -7.78 11.90 2.92
CA SER A 280 -6.91 13.07 3.05
C SER A 280 -7.40 14.29 2.25
N ILE A 281 -8.01 14.06 1.06
CA ILE A 281 -8.64 15.14 0.29
C ILE A 281 -9.81 15.73 1.08
N LYS A 282 -10.62 14.90 1.75
CA LYS A 282 -11.79 15.33 2.51
C LYS A 282 -11.48 16.01 3.84
N GLU A 283 -10.26 15.97 4.33
CA GLU A 283 -9.90 16.63 5.60
C GLU A 283 -10.12 18.14 5.53
N ASN A 284 -9.84 18.79 4.40
CA ASN A 284 -10.13 20.21 4.23
C ASN A 284 -11.58 20.44 3.77
N GLN A 285 -12.50 20.58 4.73
CA GLN A 285 -13.92 20.74 4.47
C GLN A 285 -14.28 22.04 3.70
N GLU A 286 -13.40 23.03 3.66
CA GLU A 286 -13.59 24.25 2.88
C GLU A 286 -13.57 23.99 1.37
N GLN A 287 -12.98 22.85 0.96
CA GLN A 287 -12.93 22.42 -0.43
C GLN A 287 -14.11 21.51 -0.83
N SER A 288 -15.10 21.33 0.04
CA SER A 288 -16.29 20.53 -0.27
C SER A 288 -17.05 21.06 -1.50
N GLY A 289 -17.37 20.17 -2.42
CA GLY A 289 -18.02 20.49 -3.69
C GLY A 289 -17.10 20.95 -4.82
N LEU A 290 -15.82 21.25 -4.50
CA LEU A 290 -14.85 21.78 -5.47
C LEU A 290 -14.07 20.69 -6.22
N TRP A 291 -14.04 19.48 -5.70
CA TRP A 291 -13.33 18.35 -6.29
C TRP A 291 -14.18 17.54 -7.28
N ARG A 292 -13.51 16.93 -8.23
CA ARG A 292 -14.09 15.92 -9.16
C ARG A 292 -13.09 14.77 -9.34
N VAL A 293 -13.61 13.64 -9.80
CA VAL A 293 -12.84 12.43 -10.09
C VAL A 293 -13.06 12.01 -11.53
N THR A 294 -11.97 11.65 -12.22
CA THR A 294 -12.02 11.05 -13.56
C THR A 294 -10.92 10.00 -13.70
N ARG A 295 -10.87 9.31 -14.84
CA ARG A 295 -9.80 8.38 -15.18
C ARG A 295 -8.46 9.11 -15.30
N ILE A 296 -7.37 8.38 -15.06
CA ILE A 296 -6.03 8.88 -15.39
C ILE A 296 -5.91 9.16 -16.88
N PRO A 297 -5.03 10.07 -17.32
CA PRO A 297 -4.80 10.32 -18.74
C PRO A 297 -4.26 9.08 -19.46
N LEU A 298 -4.72 8.84 -20.67
CA LEU A 298 -4.25 7.78 -21.55
C LEU A 298 -2.86 8.10 -22.10
N VAL A 299 -1.96 7.13 -22.11
CA VAL A 299 -0.65 7.22 -22.78
C VAL A 299 -0.87 7.08 -24.29
N GLU A 300 -0.51 8.11 -25.04
CA GLU A 300 -0.62 8.14 -26.49
C GLU A 300 0.45 7.29 -27.15
N ASN A 301 0.19 6.80 -28.33
CA ASN A 301 1.12 6.01 -29.14
C ASN A 301 1.57 4.68 -28.46
N ASN A 302 0.82 4.21 -27.48
CA ASN A 302 1.00 2.90 -26.87
C ASN A 302 -0.29 2.10 -27.07
N GLN A 303 -0.23 0.99 -27.82
CA GLN A 303 -1.43 0.21 -28.22
C GLN A 303 -2.04 -0.57 -27.05
N ASP A 304 -1.23 -0.87 -26.02
CA ASP A 304 -1.67 -1.62 -24.84
C ASP A 304 -2.19 -0.71 -23.73
N ALA A 305 -2.02 0.63 -23.88
CA ALA A 305 -2.40 1.58 -22.87
C ALA A 305 -3.91 1.67 -22.64
N VAL A 306 -4.30 1.71 -21.39
CA VAL A 306 -5.67 1.98 -20.94
C VAL A 306 -5.66 3.14 -19.93
N PRO A 307 -6.74 3.94 -19.80
CA PRO A 307 -6.80 5.03 -18.84
C PRO A 307 -7.16 4.51 -17.42
N ALA A 308 -6.47 3.49 -16.96
CA ALA A 308 -6.65 2.85 -15.65
C ALA A 308 -5.35 2.23 -15.16
N SER A 309 -5.09 2.34 -13.89
CA SER A 309 -3.92 1.79 -13.24
C SER A 309 -4.18 1.51 -11.76
N ASN A 310 -3.17 1.01 -11.09
CA ASN A 310 -3.14 0.76 -9.66
C ASN A 310 -1.90 1.43 -9.05
N VAL A 311 -2.01 1.88 -7.81
CA VAL A 311 -0.87 2.29 -6.98
C VAL A 311 -1.13 1.90 -5.53
N GLY A 312 -0.25 1.06 -4.98
CA GLY A 312 -0.49 0.41 -3.69
C GLY A 312 -1.58 -0.67 -3.78
N GLY A 313 -2.40 -0.77 -2.74
CA GLY A 313 -3.33 -1.87 -2.51
C GLY A 313 -2.69 -2.94 -1.63
N SER A 314 -3.52 -3.80 -1.04
CA SER A 314 -3.05 -4.75 -0.04
C SER A 314 -3.87 -6.03 0.02
N ALA A 315 -3.32 -7.03 0.72
CA ALA A 315 -4.00 -8.28 1.02
C ALA A 315 -3.65 -8.77 2.44
N TRP A 316 -4.51 -9.59 3.02
CA TRP A 316 -4.33 -10.21 4.32
C TRP A 316 -3.71 -11.59 4.19
N TYR A 317 -2.72 -11.89 5.02
CA TYR A 317 -2.01 -13.16 5.03
C TYR A 317 -2.01 -13.77 6.43
N ILE A 318 -2.24 -15.08 6.54
CA ILE A 318 -2.30 -15.81 7.79
C ILE A 318 -1.02 -16.63 7.95
N LEU A 319 -0.32 -16.46 9.09
CA LEU A 319 0.89 -17.21 9.38
C LEU A 319 0.55 -18.63 9.86
N LYS A 320 1.10 -19.63 9.17
CA LYS A 320 0.79 -21.05 9.35
C LYS A 320 1.23 -21.62 10.70
N ASN A 321 2.37 -21.14 11.21
CA ASN A 321 2.94 -21.59 12.47
C ASN A 321 2.34 -20.89 13.70
N SER A 322 1.34 -20.04 13.52
CA SER A 322 0.55 -19.48 14.59
C SER A 322 -0.27 -20.55 15.31
N ALA A 323 -0.38 -20.41 16.63
CA ALA A 323 -1.26 -21.29 17.44
C ALA A 323 -2.75 -21.11 17.09
N HIS A 324 -3.10 -19.99 16.48
CA HIS A 324 -4.47 -19.59 16.13
C HIS A 324 -4.73 -19.60 14.60
N ALA A 325 -3.82 -20.14 13.78
CA ALA A 325 -3.89 -20.09 12.32
C ALA A 325 -5.26 -20.50 11.75
N ALA A 326 -5.86 -21.58 12.26
CA ALA A 326 -7.17 -22.06 11.77
C ALA A 326 -8.30 -21.07 12.09
N VAL A 327 -8.35 -20.56 13.33
CA VAL A 327 -9.38 -19.61 13.76
C VAL A 327 -9.18 -18.23 13.13
N ALA A 328 -7.92 -17.83 12.95
CA ALA A 328 -7.57 -16.61 12.21
C ALA A 328 -8.01 -16.71 10.75
N ALA A 329 -7.80 -17.86 10.10
CA ALA A 329 -8.26 -18.08 8.74
C ALA A 329 -9.79 -18.03 8.63
N ASP A 330 -10.52 -18.66 9.58
CA ASP A 330 -11.99 -18.59 9.63
C ASP A 330 -12.47 -17.14 9.80
N PHE A 331 -11.88 -16.38 10.74
CA PHE A 331 -12.20 -14.98 10.96
C PHE A 331 -11.95 -14.12 9.72
N MET A 332 -10.75 -14.23 9.13
CA MET A 332 -10.36 -13.41 7.99
C MET A 332 -11.19 -13.74 6.74
N THR A 333 -11.48 -15.01 6.50
CA THR A 333 -12.33 -15.44 5.39
C THR A 333 -13.76 -14.95 5.55
N GLU A 334 -14.36 -15.14 6.73
CA GLU A 334 -15.73 -14.64 6.99
C GLU A 334 -15.81 -13.14 6.79
N MET A 335 -14.89 -12.36 7.37
CA MET A 335 -14.99 -10.90 7.35
C MET A 335 -14.62 -10.26 6.00
N PHE A 336 -13.57 -10.75 5.34
CA PHE A 336 -13.02 -10.07 4.17
C PHE A 336 -13.28 -10.78 2.83
N ALA A 337 -13.86 -11.99 2.85
CA ALA A 337 -14.18 -12.71 1.61
C ALA A 337 -15.67 -13.10 1.50
N GLU A 338 -16.42 -13.21 2.60
CA GLU A 338 -17.79 -13.74 2.59
C GLU A 338 -18.85 -12.73 3.07
N ASP A 339 -18.54 -11.91 4.11
CA ASP A 339 -19.48 -10.95 4.68
C ASP A 339 -19.58 -9.68 3.84
N THR A 340 -20.41 -9.70 2.82
CA THR A 340 -20.64 -8.57 1.93
C THR A 340 -21.25 -7.35 2.65
N ASP A 341 -22.04 -7.56 3.70
CA ASP A 341 -22.62 -6.46 4.49
C ASP A 341 -21.54 -5.75 5.32
N PHE A 342 -20.60 -6.52 5.87
CA PHE A 342 -19.43 -5.95 6.53
C PHE A 342 -18.54 -5.20 5.55
N MET A 343 -18.23 -5.79 4.40
CA MET A 343 -17.44 -5.12 3.37
C MET A 343 -18.11 -3.83 2.87
N ASN A 344 -19.46 -3.83 2.75
CA ASN A 344 -20.20 -2.61 2.44
C ASN A 344 -20.04 -1.54 3.54
N THR A 345 -20.02 -1.95 4.81
CA THR A 345 -19.75 -1.05 5.95
C THR A 345 -18.35 -0.41 5.83
N LEU A 346 -17.33 -1.14 5.37
CA LEU A 346 -16.00 -0.59 5.14
C LEU A 346 -15.99 0.43 3.99
N VAL A 347 -16.73 0.16 2.92
CA VAL A 347 -16.92 1.14 1.83
C VAL A 347 -17.50 2.46 2.36
N GLU A 348 -18.53 2.38 3.21
CA GLU A 348 -19.21 3.56 3.74
C GLU A 348 -18.39 4.31 4.80
N GLN A 349 -17.67 3.58 5.68
CA GLN A 349 -17.01 4.19 6.84
C GLN A 349 -15.56 4.63 6.59
N ILE A 350 -14.86 3.95 5.70
CA ILE A 350 -13.45 4.23 5.43
C ILE A 350 -13.14 4.45 3.94
N GLY A 351 -14.12 4.27 3.05
CA GLY A 351 -13.98 4.59 1.63
C GLY A 351 -13.07 3.65 0.86
N ILE A 352 -12.99 2.35 1.28
CA ILE A 352 -12.19 1.38 0.52
C ILE A 352 -12.74 1.24 -0.91
N VAL A 353 -11.87 0.92 -1.85
CA VAL A 353 -12.23 0.36 -3.15
C VAL A 353 -12.00 -1.14 -3.07
N PRO A 354 -13.03 -1.95 -2.77
CA PRO A 354 -12.82 -3.36 -2.51
C PRO A 354 -12.43 -4.11 -3.78
N SER A 355 -11.62 -5.14 -3.59
CA SER A 355 -11.20 -6.05 -4.66
C SER A 355 -12.30 -7.04 -5.10
N LEU A 356 -13.38 -7.19 -4.32
CA LEU A 356 -14.52 -8.07 -4.63
C LEU A 356 -15.43 -7.45 -5.70
N LYS A 357 -15.61 -8.14 -6.84
CA LYS A 357 -16.45 -7.71 -7.97
C LYS A 357 -17.93 -7.56 -7.62
N GLU A 358 -18.46 -8.47 -6.78
CA GLU A 358 -19.88 -8.50 -6.43
C GLU A 358 -20.35 -7.27 -5.63
N LEU A 359 -19.45 -6.60 -4.94
CA LEU A 359 -19.79 -5.37 -4.21
C LEU A 359 -20.16 -4.21 -5.11
N SER A 360 -19.74 -4.23 -6.38
CA SER A 360 -20.02 -3.17 -7.36
C SER A 360 -21.51 -2.94 -7.64
N VAL A 361 -22.38 -3.89 -7.28
CA VAL A 361 -23.84 -3.78 -7.48
C VAL A 361 -24.60 -3.28 -6.25
N LEU A 362 -23.93 -3.13 -5.11
CA LEU A 362 -24.54 -2.66 -3.86
C LEU A 362 -25.01 -1.20 -3.98
N ASP A 363 -26.02 -0.85 -3.20
CA ASP A 363 -26.61 0.51 -3.22
C ASP A 363 -25.63 1.58 -2.73
N SER A 364 -24.71 1.24 -1.81
CA SER A 364 -23.63 2.15 -1.34
C SER A 364 -22.74 2.66 -2.47
N TYR A 365 -22.55 1.87 -3.53
CA TYR A 365 -21.79 2.28 -4.71
C TYR A 365 -22.51 3.33 -5.57
N ARG A 366 -23.82 3.53 -5.34
CA ARG A 366 -24.62 4.55 -6.00
C ARG A 366 -24.72 5.84 -5.18
N ASN A 367 -24.24 5.80 -3.93
CA ASN A 367 -24.25 6.98 -3.09
C ASN A 367 -23.41 8.08 -3.75
N THR A 368 -23.98 9.27 -3.79
CA THR A 368 -23.31 10.46 -4.27
C THR A 368 -22.51 11.08 -3.14
N ASP A 369 -21.40 11.70 -3.49
CA ASP A 369 -20.52 12.37 -2.55
C ASP A 369 -20.53 13.88 -2.85
N ASP A 370 -21.14 14.66 -1.96
CA ASP A 370 -21.27 16.10 -2.11
C ASP A 370 -19.89 16.79 -2.13
N PHE A 371 -18.89 16.22 -1.46
CA PHE A 371 -17.52 16.72 -1.52
C PHE A 371 -16.93 16.70 -2.93
N PHE A 372 -17.34 15.72 -3.72
CA PHE A 372 -16.98 15.56 -5.14
C PHE A 372 -18.10 16.00 -6.09
N GLY A 373 -18.88 17.03 -5.69
CA GLY A 373 -19.92 17.62 -6.52
C GLY A 373 -21.03 16.67 -6.91
N GLY A 374 -21.37 15.71 -6.07
CA GLY A 374 -22.44 14.74 -6.31
C GLY A 374 -22.03 13.55 -7.18
N GLN A 375 -20.74 13.34 -7.44
CA GLN A 375 -20.27 12.13 -8.15
C GLN A 375 -20.39 10.89 -7.24
N SER A 376 -20.68 9.72 -7.81
CA SER A 376 -20.60 8.44 -7.12
C SER A 376 -19.15 7.91 -7.19
N VAL A 377 -18.27 8.46 -6.31
CA VAL A 377 -16.81 8.24 -6.38
C VAL A 377 -16.44 6.78 -6.30
N THR A 378 -16.99 6.04 -5.33
CA THR A 378 -16.71 4.59 -5.16
C THR A 378 -17.06 3.80 -6.42
N ARG A 379 -18.21 4.13 -7.05
CA ARG A 379 -18.62 3.49 -8.31
C ARG A 379 -17.64 3.79 -9.44
N LEU A 380 -17.18 5.04 -9.56
CA LEU A 380 -16.19 5.42 -10.56
C LEU A 380 -14.90 4.63 -10.37
N LEU A 381 -14.32 4.65 -9.16
CA LEU A 381 -13.07 3.95 -8.86
C LEU A 381 -13.18 2.44 -9.09
N ASN A 382 -14.27 1.81 -8.67
CA ASN A 382 -14.50 0.39 -8.94
C ASN A 382 -14.59 0.10 -10.45
N SER A 383 -15.24 0.97 -11.23
CA SER A 383 -15.29 0.82 -12.68
C SER A 383 -13.91 0.97 -13.35
N PHE A 384 -13.00 1.74 -12.73
CA PHE A 384 -11.62 1.86 -13.20
C PHE A 384 -10.81 0.60 -12.82
N ALA A 385 -10.97 0.09 -11.58
CA ALA A 385 -10.31 -1.12 -11.12
C ALA A 385 -10.55 -2.33 -12.05
N SER A 386 -11.75 -2.44 -12.61
CA SER A 386 -12.14 -3.58 -13.46
C SER A 386 -11.35 -3.72 -14.76
N VAL A 387 -10.65 -2.69 -15.19
CA VAL A 387 -9.88 -2.64 -16.44
C VAL A 387 -8.39 -2.37 -16.23
N VAL A 388 -7.92 -2.40 -14.97
CA VAL A 388 -6.50 -2.28 -14.64
C VAL A 388 -5.73 -3.45 -15.26
N PRO A 389 -4.66 -3.19 -16.02
CA PRO A 389 -3.84 -4.25 -16.58
C PRO A 389 -3.15 -5.06 -15.49
N THR A 390 -3.16 -6.39 -15.64
CA THR A 390 -2.39 -7.29 -14.79
C THR A 390 -0.93 -7.25 -15.21
N VAL A 391 -0.05 -6.94 -14.29
CA VAL A 391 1.40 -7.01 -14.45
C VAL A 391 2.00 -7.91 -13.38
N ASN A 392 3.20 -8.44 -13.61
CA ASN A 392 3.96 -9.11 -12.58
C ASN A 392 4.88 -8.07 -11.94
N TYR A 393 4.70 -7.78 -10.65
CA TYR A 393 5.55 -6.82 -9.94
C TYR A 393 6.95 -7.37 -9.65
N GLY A 394 7.11 -8.71 -9.66
CA GLY A 394 8.36 -9.35 -9.26
C GLY A 394 8.64 -9.18 -7.76
N SER A 395 9.81 -9.62 -7.35
CA SER A 395 10.24 -9.57 -5.95
C SER A 395 11.11 -8.35 -5.62
N LYS A 396 11.44 -7.50 -6.60
CA LYS A 396 12.46 -6.44 -6.47
C LYS A 396 11.97 -5.07 -6.96
N THR A 397 10.67 -4.79 -6.83
CA THR A 397 10.08 -3.52 -7.30
C THR A 397 10.80 -2.32 -6.69
N TYR A 398 10.90 -2.24 -5.38
CA TYR A 398 11.46 -1.07 -4.70
C TYR A 398 12.96 -0.96 -4.87
N GLU A 399 13.71 -2.08 -4.83
CA GLU A 399 15.15 -2.05 -5.06
C GLU A 399 15.51 -1.59 -6.48
N ILE A 400 14.71 -1.96 -7.48
CA ILE A 400 14.90 -1.49 -8.86
C ILE A 400 14.51 -0.01 -8.98
N GLU A 401 13.44 0.40 -8.30
CA GLU A 401 13.00 1.79 -8.28
C GLU A 401 14.02 2.71 -7.62
N ASP A 402 14.61 2.34 -6.49
CA ASP A 402 15.70 3.10 -5.82
C ASP A 402 16.89 3.36 -6.79
N ILE A 403 17.22 2.33 -7.58
CA ILE A 403 18.26 2.46 -8.62
C ILE A 403 17.81 3.44 -9.71
N LEU A 404 16.56 3.32 -10.16
CA LEU A 404 16.00 4.20 -11.19
C LEU A 404 15.98 5.65 -10.72
N GLU A 405 15.48 5.90 -9.51
CA GLU A 405 15.42 7.24 -8.91
C GLU A 405 16.79 7.91 -8.90
N SER A 406 17.77 7.20 -8.34
CA SER A 406 19.14 7.73 -8.26
C SER A 406 19.74 8.06 -9.63
N GLU A 407 19.56 7.20 -10.63
CA GLU A 407 20.07 7.42 -11.98
C GLU A 407 19.28 8.49 -12.73
N PHE A 408 17.96 8.53 -12.55
CA PHE A 408 17.09 9.49 -13.21
C PHE A 408 17.30 10.91 -12.70
N GLN A 409 17.44 11.11 -11.39
CA GLN A 409 17.76 12.43 -10.82
C GLN A 409 19.08 12.99 -11.38
N ASN A 410 20.11 12.14 -11.51
CA ASN A 410 21.36 12.54 -12.12
C ASN A 410 21.19 12.94 -13.59
N GLU A 411 20.24 12.30 -14.30
CA GLU A 411 20.05 12.50 -15.74
C GLU A 411 19.14 13.69 -16.05
N LEU A 412 18.24 14.09 -15.17
CA LEU A 412 17.42 15.31 -15.31
C LEU A 412 18.28 16.54 -15.63
N SER A 413 19.55 16.53 -15.19
CA SER A 413 20.52 17.61 -15.46
C SER A 413 21.34 17.41 -16.75
N ASN A 414 21.46 16.19 -17.25
CA ASN A 414 22.40 15.81 -18.33
C ASN A 414 21.71 15.42 -19.64
N GLY A 415 20.41 15.11 -19.63
CA GLY A 415 19.57 14.92 -20.81
C GLY A 415 19.84 13.69 -21.67
N ASN A 416 20.41 12.60 -21.11
CA ASN A 416 20.69 11.38 -21.87
C ASN A 416 19.95 10.15 -21.30
N MET A 417 18.65 10.08 -21.53
CA MET A 417 17.76 9.01 -21.05
C MET A 417 18.24 7.60 -21.48
N ASP A 418 18.79 7.43 -22.69
CA ASP A 418 19.28 6.13 -23.14
C ASP A 418 20.42 5.60 -22.26
N SER A 419 21.34 6.49 -21.89
CA SER A 419 22.43 6.14 -20.98
C SER A 419 21.94 5.84 -19.57
N CYS A 420 20.94 6.58 -19.09
CA CYS A 420 20.27 6.34 -17.81
C CYS A 420 19.66 4.93 -17.79
N LEU A 421 18.75 4.63 -18.69
CA LEU A 421 18.05 3.35 -18.75
C LEU A 421 19.02 2.17 -18.92
N LYS A 422 20.10 2.35 -19.67
CA LYS A 422 21.15 1.32 -19.79
C LYS A 422 21.85 1.05 -18.46
N ARG A 423 22.17 2.09 -17.67
CA ARG A 423 22.81 1.92 -16.35
C ARG A 423 21.84 1.25 -15.37
N VAL A 424 20.58 1.68 -15.36
CA VAL A 424 19.52 1.07 -14.54
C VAL A 424 19.35 -0.40 -14.89
N GLN A 425 19.26 -0.74 -16.19
CA GLN A 425 19.16 -2.15 -16.65
C GLN A 425 20.28 -3.01 -16.08
N MET A 426 21.53 -2.56 -16.20
CA MET A 426 22.69 -3.31 -15.71
C MET A 426 22.67 -3.54 -14.20
N LYS A 427 22.23 -2.55 -13.43
CA LYS A 427 22.12 -2.64 -11.97
C LYS A 427 20.91 -3.51 -11.56
N ALA A 428 19.77 -3.33 -12.22
CA ALA A 428 18.57 -4.13 -11.98
C ALA A 428 18.80 -5.62 -12.25
N GLU A 429 19.55 -5.97 -13.33
CA GLU A 429 19.93 -7.37 -13.59
C GLU A 429 20.82 -7.97 -12.49
N ALA A 430 21.60 -7.17 -11.79
CA ALA A 430 22.41 -7.64 -10.68
C ALA A 430 21.53 -7.94 -9.45
N VAL A 431 20.59 -7.04 -9.12
CA VAL A 431 19.64 -7.20 -8.02
C VAL A 431 18.67 -8.35 -8.27
N ALA A 432 18.20 -8.54 -9.50
CA ALA A 432 17.27 -9.61 -9.85
C ALA A 432 17.88 -11.02 -9.79
N ARG A 433 19.21 -11.14 -9.67
CA ARG A 433 19.93 -12.43 -9.51
C ARG A 433 20.18 -12.80 -8.05
N GLU A 434 19.98 -11.90 -7.12
CA GLU A 434 20.09 -12.10 -5.67
C GLU A 434 18.77 -12.61 -5.08
#